data_81c668883c02f229c3b0918a77f4a7b4
#
_entry.id   81c668883c02f229c3b0918a77f4a7b4
#
_cell.length_a   1.000
_cell.length_b   1.000
_cell.length_c   1.000
_cell.angle_alpha   90.00
_cell.angle_beta   90.00
_cell.angle_gamma   90.00
#
_symmetry.space_group_name_H-M   'P 1'
#
loop_
_entity.id
_entity.type
_entity.pdbx_description
1 polymer ?
#
loop_
_entity_poly.entity_id
_entity_poly.type
_entity_poly.pdbx_seq_one_letter_code
_entity_poly.pdbx_strand_id
1 'polypeptide(L)'
;MLHVFDMDGTLLRGTSASIELARHAGVSEQVHLLEKLSAAGELSNVEFHRRTHPLWQRLTEEVIDTAFVQAPWIGHLRTVFDDIERRGETAVVVSMSPLFFVERLTRWGAKRVFASHNPIGADFAEAHILEDEDKVHIVERLIGDGFDRDRVVAYGDSYTDLPLFRTGLRTVAVNATPALEKLATARYRGDDLREAYALARSLLD
;
A
#
# COMPACT_ATOMS: atom_id res chain seq x y z
N MET A 1 -9.67 -14.43 -9.25
CA MET A 1 -9.96 -13.31 -8.34
C MET A 1 -8.73 -12.43 -8.23
N LEU A 2 -8.91 -11.12 -8.14
CA LEU A 2 -7.84 -10.15 -7.92
C LEU A 2 -8.03 -9.51 -6.55
N HIS A 3 -7.01 -9.60 -5.69
CA HIS A 3 -6.91 -8.91 -4.42
C HIS A 3 -5.95 -7.74 -4.55
N VAL A 4 -6.44 -6.51 -4.37
CA VAL A 4 -5.66 -5.28 -4.48
C VAL A 4 -5.49 -4.71 -3.08
N PHE A 5 -4.27 -4.76 -2.55
CA PHE A 5 -3.96 -4.27 -1.22
C PHE A 5 -3.27 -2.91 -1.30
N ASP A 6 -3.76 -1.94 -0.54
CA ASP A 6 -2.93 -0.86 -0.08
C ASP A 6 -1.89 -1.36 0.94
N MET A 7 -0.81 -0.62 1.17
CA MET A 7 0.24 -1.04 2.09
C MET A 7 0.22 -0.26 3.41
N ASP A 8 0.40 1.05 3.37
CA ASP A 8 0.60 1.87 4.57
C ASP A 8 -0.71 2.04 5.34
N GLY A 9 -0.75 1.65 6.62
CA GLY A 9 -1.98 1.61 7.41
C GLY A 9 -2.81 0.34 7.21
N THR A 10 -2.74 -0.31 6.05
CA THR A 10 -3.47 -1.52 5.67
C THR A 10 -2.69 -2.79 6.01
N LEU A 11 -1.61 -3.06 5.27
CA LEU A 11 -0.70 -4.20 5.52
C LEU A 11 0.37 -3.85 6.55
N LEU A 12 0.77 -2.58 6.61
CA LEU A 12 1.73 -2.02 7.53
C LEU A 12 0.97 -1.22 8.61
N ARG A 13 0.94 -1.74 9.85
CA ARG A 13 0.02 -1.27 10.88
C ARG A 13 0.44 0.04 11.53
N GLY A 14 -0.41 1.06 11.41
CA GLY A 14 -0.28 2.33 12.13
C GLY A 14 0.99 3.13 11.83
N THR A 15 1.63 2.85 10.70
CA THR A 15 2.87 3.50 10.25
C THR A 15 2.92 3.51 8.72
N SER A 16 3.95 4.13 8.15
CA SER A 16 4.24 4.12 6.71
C SER A 16 5.66 3.58 6.43
N ALA A 17 5.90 3.15 5.20
CA ALA A 17 7.25 2.79 4.76
C ALA A 17 8.26 3.91 5.02
N SER A 18 7.87 5.15 4.77
CA SER A 18 8.73 6.31 4.99
C SER A 18 9.11 6.48 6.46
N ILE A 19 8.17 6.26 7.39
CA ILE A 19 8.46 6.29 8.84
C ILE A 19 9.41 5.16 9.22
N GLU A 20 9.18 3.93 8.73
CA GLU A 20 10.05 2.79 9.04
C GLU A 20 11.46 3.00 8.49
N LEU A 21 11.60 3.45 7.25
CA LEU A 21 12.90 3.82 6.67
C LEU A 21 13.59 4.93 7.47
N ALA A 22 12.86 5.96 7.88
CA ALA A 22 13.41 7.10 8.60
C ALA A 22 14.00 6.73 9.97
N ARG A 23 13.43 5.73 10.66
CA ARG A 23 13.96 5.20 11.92
C ARG A 23 15.38 4.65 11.74
N HIS A 24 15.60 3.94 10.64
CA HIS A 24 16.90 3.33 10.33
C HIS A 24 17.86 4.31 9.65
N ALA A 25 17.36 5.36 8.99
CA ALA A 25 18.16 6.42 8.37
C ALA A 25 18.57 7.54 9.34
N GLY A 26 18.02 7.58 10.56
CA GLY A 26 18.28 8.65 11.55
C GLY A 26 17.66 10.01 11.18
N VAL A 27 16.57 10.01 10.39
CA VAL A 27 15.87 11.22 9.89
C VAL A 27 14.40 11.27 10.32
N SER A 28 14.05 10.62 11.43
CA SER A 28 12.67 10.44 11.90
C SER A 28 11.91 11.76 12.08
N GLU A 29 12.51 12.78 12.67
CA GLU A 29 11.83 14.07 12.92
C GLU A 29 11.40 14.74 11.61
N GLN A 30 12.28 14.75 10.60
CA GLN A 30 12.02 15.35 9.30
C GLN A 30 10.86 14.64 8.59
N VAL A 31 10.89 13.31 8.57
CA VAL A 31 9.86 12.50 7.90
C VAL A 31 8.52 12.60 8.64
N HIS A 32 8.50 12.58 9.99
CA HIS A 32 7.26 12.75 10.74
C HIS A 32 6.59 14.10 10.48
N LEU A 33 7.38 15.17 10.28
CA LEU A 33 6.82 16.46 9.89
C LEU A 33 6.17 16.40 8.52
N LEU A 34 6.86 15.80 7.53
CA LEU A 34 6.32 15.65 6.17
C LEU A 34 5.06 14.77 6.14
N GLU A 35 5.01 13.68 6.90
CA GLU A 35 3.83 12.83 7.04
C GLU A 35 2.63 13.61 7.63
N LYS A 36 2.86 14.47 8.62
CA LYS A 36 1.80 15.32 9.18
C LYS A 36 1.24 16.30 8.15
N LEU A 37 2.10 16.92 7.36
CA LEU A 37 1.70 17.85 6.30
C LEU A 37 0.92 17.12 5.20
N SER A 38 1.37 15.94 4.81
CA SER A 38 0.68 15.09 3.84
C SER A 38 -0.70 14.67 4.36
N ALA A 39 -0.79 14.18 5.59
CA ALA A 39 -2.06 13.79 6.21
C ALA A 39 -3.04 14.96 6.38
N ALA A 40 -2.55 16.19 6.51
CA ALA A 40 -3.35 17.39 6.55
C ALA A 40 -3.80 17.88 5.16
N GLY A 41 -3.33 17.24 4.07
CA GLY A 41 -3.58 17.69 2.70
C GLY A 41 -2.79 18.94 2.28
N GLU A 42 -1.78 19.32 3.07
CA GLU A 42 -0.91 20.48 2.81
C GLU A 42 0.27 20.13 1.89
N LEU A 43 0.44 18.85 1.58
CA LEU A 43 1.55 18.33 0.78
C LEU A 43 1.03 17.23 -0.15
N SER A 44 1.24 17.37 -1.47
CA SER A 44 0.96 16.30 -2.44
C SER A 44 1.97 15.17 -2.29
N ASN A 45 1.65 13.99 -2.81
CA ASN A 45 2.59 12.87 -2.77
C ASN A 45 3.86 13.15 -3.58
N VAL A 46 3.74 13.85 -4.69
CA VAL A 46 4.90 14.31 -5.49
C VAL A 46 5.83 15.16 -4.63
N GLU A 47 5.28 16.16 -3.93
CA GLU A 47 6.11 17.07 -3.12
C GLU A 47 6.66 16.34 -1.87
N PHE A 48 5.90 15.40 -1.28
CA PHE A 48 6.39 14.54 -0.22
C PHE A 48 7.62 13.74 -0.68
N HIS A 49 7.52 13.07 -1.82
CA HIS A 49 8.63 12.33 -2.40
C HIS A 49 9.82 13.22 -2.79
N ARG A 50 9.57 14.41 -3.32
CA ARG A 50 10.61 15.38 -3.63
C ARG A 50 11.44 15.74 -2.40
N ARG A 51 10.79 15.92 -1.25
CA ARG A 51 11.46 16.30 0.02
C ARG A 51 12.11 15.10 0.70
N THR A 52 11.56 13.91 0.57
CA THR A 52 12.12 12.71 1.20
C THR A 52 13.22 12.07 0.36
N HIS A 53 13.20 12.21 -0.97
CA HIS A 53 14.18 11.60 -1.87
C HIS A 53 15.65 11.87 -1.48
N PRO A 54 16.06 13.10 -1.15
CA PRO A 54 17.45 13.36 -0.69
C PRO A 54 17.81 12.62 0.60
N LEU A 55 16.80 12.34 1.46
CA LEU A 55 17.02 11.62 2.72
C LEU A 55 17.33 10.14 2.49
N TRP A 56 16.82 9.58 1.40
CA TRP A 56 17.00 8.17 1.04
C TRP A 56 18.32 7.87 0.32
N GLN A 57 19.04 8.88 -0.18
CA GLN A 57 20.25 8.68 -0.99
C GLN A 57 21.40 7.94 -0.27
N ARG A 58 21.34 7.83 1.07
CA ARG A 58 22.32 7.12 1.88
C ARG A 58 21.86 5.74 2.35
N LEU A 59 20.64 5.34 2.01
CA LEU A 59 20.15 4.02 2.37
C LEU A 59 20.89 2.95 1.57
N THR A 60 21.26 1.88 2.24
CA THR A 60 21.79 0.66 1.63
C THR A 60 20.69 -0.39 1.56
N GLU A 61 20.84 -1.38 0.69
CA GLU A 61 19.93 -2.52 0.61
C GLU A 61 19.73 -3.21 1.97
N GLU A 62 20.82 -3.35 2.75
CA GLU A 62 20.77 -3.94 4.09
C GLU A 62 19.90 -3.14 5.06
N VAL A 63 20.00 -1.80 5.03
CA VAL A 63 19.18 -0.91 5.87
C VAL A 63 17.71 -1.01 5.47
N ILE A 64 17.42 -1.02 4.17
CA ILE A 64 16.05 -1.13 3.67
C ILE A 64 15.46 -2.51 4.02
N ASP A 65 16.23 -3.60 3.83
CA ASP A 65 15.80 -4.94 4.22
C ASP A 65 15.55 -5.06 5.72
N THR A 66 16.39 -4.41 6.55
CA THR A 66 16.20 -4.37 8.00
C THR A 66 14.93 -3.62 8.37
N ALA A 67 14.72 -2.43 7.81
CA ALA A 67 13.50 -1.64 8.02
C ALA A 67 12.25 -2.43 7.60
N PHE A 68 12.29 -3.11 6.46
CA PHE A 68 11.20 -3.92 5.95
C PHE A 68 10.87 -5.12 6.88
N VAL A 69 11.88 -5.86 7.31
CA VAL A 69 11.67 -7.07 8.14
C VAL A 69 11.17 -6.70 9.55
N GLN A 70 11.64 -5.58 10.11
CA GLN A 70 11.28 -5.14 11.47
C GLN A 70 9.99 -4.32 11.52
N ALA A 71 9.46 -3.93 10.38
CA ALA A 71 8.22 -3.14 10.31
C ALA A 71 7.01 -3.91 10.90
N PRO A 72 6.04 -3.21 11.49
CA PRO A 72 4.90 -3.82 12.17
C PRO A 72 3.84 -4.31 11.17
N TRP A 73 4.16 -5.34 10.42
CA TRP A 73 3.24 -5.96 9.47
C TRP A 73 2.01 -6.55 10.16
N ILE A 74 0.88 -6.48 9.49
CA ILE A 74 -0.35 -7.16 9.95
C ILE A 74 -0.12 -8.68 10.03
N GLY A 75 -0.67 -9.29 11.07
CA GLY A 75 -0.51 -10.73 11.32
C GLY A 75 -0.97 -11.60 10.15
N HIS A 76 -0.27 -12.70 9.91
CA HIS A 76 -0.61 -13.70 8.89
C HIS A 76 -0.59 -13.23 7.43
N LEU A 77 0.08 -12.11 7.13
CA LEU A 77 0.17 -11.55 5.78
C LEU A 77 0.64 -12.60 4.76
N ARG A 78 1.75 -13.27 5.03
CA ARG A 78 2.29 -14.33 4.14
C ARG A 78 1.29 -15.49 3.97
N THR A 79 0.66 -15.91 5.05
CA THR A 79 -0.34 -16.99 5.02
C THR A 79 -1.50 -16.66 4.08
N VAL A 80 -1.95 -15.39 4.08
CA VAL A 80 -3.01 -14.92 3.18
C VAL A 80 -2.52 -14.89 1.73
N PHE A 81 -1.33 -14.37 1.47
CA PHE A 81 -0.77 -14.35 0.11
C PHE A 81 -0.55 -15.77 -0.45
N ASP A 82 -0.06 -16.70 0.38
CA ASP A 82 0.07 -18.11 0.03
C ASP A 82 -1.29 -18.78 -0.27
N ASP A 83 -2.34 -18.42 0.48
CA ASP A 83 -3.69 -18.96 0.22
C ASP A 83 -4.27 -18.42 -1.10
N ILE A 84 -4.08 -17.12 -1.38
CA ILE A 84 -4.47 -16.49 -2.64
C ILE A 84 -3.80 -17.21 -3.83
N GLU A 85 -2.49 -17.45 -3.75
CA GLU A 85 -1.75 -18.14 -4.81
C GLU A 85 -2.21 -19.58 -4.98
N ARG A 86 -2.38 -20.34 -3.88
CA ARG A 86 -2.87 -21.73 -3.93
C ARG A 86 -4.26 -21.88 -4.55
N ARG A 87 -5.08 -20.83 -4.50
CA ARG A 87 -6.40 -20.77 -5.15
C ARG A 87 -6.33 -20.38 -6.62
N GLY A 88 -5.13 -20.12 -7.17
CA GLY A 88 -4.97 -19.59 -8.52
C GLY A 88 -5.46 -18.16 -8.66
N GLU A 89 -5.54 -17.42 -7.56
CA GLU A 89 -5.93 -16.02 -7.49
C GLU A 89 -4.68 -15.13 -7.45
N THR A 90 -4.85 -13.81 -7.47
CA THR A 90 -3.72 -12.88 -7.59
C THR A 90 -3.76 -11.84 -6.48
N ALA A 91 -2.67 -11.72 -5.73
CA ALA A 91 -2.42 -10.63 -4.80
C ALA A 91 -1.57 -9.56 -5.48
N VAL A 92 -2.06 -8.32 -5.47
CA VAL A 92 -1.36 -7.14 -5.99
C VAL A 92 -1.30 -6.10 -4.88
N VAL A 93 -0.15 -5.42 -4.74
CA VAL A 93 -0.01 -4.29 -3.83
C VAL A 93 0.10 -3.00 -4.64
N VAL A 94 -0.70 -2.00 -4.30
CA VAL A 94 -0.66 -0.67 -4.89
C VAL A 94 -0.46 0.35 -3.78
N SER A 95 0.70 0.98 -3.74
CA SER A 95 1.10 1.89 -2.67
C SER A 95 1.70 3.18 -3.23
N MET A 96 1.47 4.27 -2.54
CA MET A 96 2.11 5.55 -2.86
C MET A 96 3.54 5.64 -2.33
N SER A 97 3.97 4.69 -1.53
CA SER A 97 5.30 4.61 -0.92
C SER A 97 6.42 4.26 -1.91
N PRO A 98 7.71 4.42 -1.52
CA PRO A 98 8.85 4.16 -2.42
C PRO A 98 8.90 2.70 -2.89
N LEU A 99 9.01 2.50 -4.21
CA LEU A 99 9.06 1.17 -4.83
C LEU A 99 10.15 0.28 -4.24
N PHE A 100 11.32 0.84 -3.95
CA PHE A 100 12.43 0.09 -3.37
C PHE A 100 12.12 -0.53 -1.99
N PHE A 101 11.08 -0.06 -1.27
CA PHE A 101 10.57 -0.71 -0.07
C PHE A 101 9.42 -1.68 -0.40
N VAL A 102 8.44 -1.25 -1.20
CA VAL A 102 7.21 -2.00 -1.51
C VAL A 102 7.51 -3.29 -2.28
N GLU A 103 8.48 -3.29 -3.19
CA GLU A 103 8.83 -4.45 -4.02
C GLU A 103 9.27 -5.68 -3.22
N ARG A 104 9.72 -5.49 -1.96
CA ARG A 104 10.09 -6.58 -1.06
C ARG A 104 8.91 -7.50 -0.71
N LEU A 105 7.67 -7.00 -0.83
CA LEU A 105 6.46 -7.81 -0.66
C LEU A 105 6.35 -8.94 -1.69
N THR A 106 7.03 -8.84 -2.84
CA THR A 106 7.09 -9.93 -3.82
C THR A 106 7.77 -11.18 -3.24
N ARG A 107 8.73 -11.01 -2.33
CA ARG A 107 9.38 -12.11 -1.60
C ARG A 107 8.42 -12.82 -0.63
N TRP A 108 7.27 -12.20 -0.34
CA TRP A 108 6.23 -12.70 0.57
C TRP A 108 4.96 -13.14 -0.14
N GLY A 109 4.97 -13.18 -1.48
CA GLY A 109 3.88 -13.72 -2.28
C GLY A 109 3.01 -12.69 -3.00
N ALA A 110 3.30 -11.37 -2.87
CA ALA A 110 2.68 -10.40 -3.77
C ALA A 110 3.09 -10.68 -5.22
N LYS A 111 2.12 -10.95 -6.10
CA LYS A 111 2.41 -11.29 -7.49
C LYS A 111 2.92 -10.11 -8.31
N ARG A 112 2.41 -8.92 -8.01
CA ARG A 112 2.81 -7.64 -8.62
C ARG A 112 2.72 -6.54 -7.57
N VAL A 113 3.60 -5.57 -7.68
CA VAL A 113 3.54 -4.33 -6.90
C VAL A 113 3.57 -3.13 -7.83
N PHE A 114 2.85 -2.09 -7.47
CA PHE A 114 2.85 -0.79 -8.11
C PHE A 114 3.10 0.25 -7.02
N ALA A 115 4.11 1.09 -7.20
CA ALA A 115 4.54 2.03 -6.18
C ALA A 115 5.27 3.22 -6.80
N SER A 116 5.45 4.28 -6.04
CA SER A 116 6.19 5.47 -6.47
C SER A 116 7.65 5.13 -6.72
N HIS A 117 8.14 5.38 -7.95
CA HIS A 117 9.45 4.94 -8.40
C HIS A 117 10.43 6.10 -8.49
N ASN A 118 11.23 6.28 -7.45
CA ASN A 118 12.40 7.15 -7.42
C ASN A 118 13.58 6.37 -6.83
N PRO A 119 14.43 5.77 -7.70
CA PRO A 119 15.52 4.92 -7.25
C PRO A 119 16.57 5.71 -6.46
N ILE A 120 17.18 5.05 -5.50
CA ILE A 120 18.35 5.57 -4.79
C ILE A 120 19.51 5.68 -5.79
N GLY A 121 20.27 6.77 -5.73
CA GLY A 121 21.37 7.03 -6.64
C GLY A 121 20.98 7.66 -7.99
N ALA A 122 19.68 7.93 -8.21
CA ALA A 122 19.18 8.61 -9.40
C ALA A 122 18.62 10.00 -9.06
N ASP A 123 18.45 10.84 -10.08
CA ASP A 123 17.76 12.12 -9.93
C ASP A 123 16.25 11.90 -9.68
N PHE A 124 15.64 12.83 -8.97
CA PHE A 124 14.20 12.79 -8.72
C PHE A 124 13.40 12.97 -10.02
N ALA A 125 12.48 12.05 -10.29
CA ALA A 125 11.60 12.08 -11.46
C ALA A 125 10.12 12.11 -11.04
N GLU A 126 9.51 13.28 -11.10
CA GLU A 126 8.11 13.50 -10.69
C GLU A 126 7.12 12.58 -11.41
N ALA A 127 7.32 12.37 -12.72
CA ALA A 127 6.44 11.56 -13.56
C ALA A 127 6.30 10.07 -13.11
N HIS A 128 7.14 9.63 -12.17
CA HIS A 128 7.10 8.27 -11.66
C HIS A 128 6.52 8.18 -10.23
N ILE A 129 5.99 9.27 -9.70
CA ILE A 129 5.32 9.30 -8.41
C ILE A 129 3.84 9.07 -8.61
N LEU A 130 3.27 8.12 -7.86
CA LEU A 130 1.84 7.84 -7.87
C LEU A 130 1.09 8.89 -7.05
N GLU A 131 -0.07 9.29 -7.56
CA GLU A 131 -1.09 10.07 -6.84
C GLU A 131 -2.32 9.19 -6.57
N ASP A 132 -3.28 9.68 -5.79
CA ASP A 132 -4.45 8.91 -5.34
C ASP A 132 -5.22 8.27 -6.50
N GLU A 133 -5.41 9.01 -7.60
CA GLU A 133 -6.14 8.57 -8.78
C GLU A 133 -5.41 7.45 -9.56
N ASP A 134 -4.10 7.34 -9.40
CA ASP A 134 -3.32 6.28 -10.07
C ASP A 134 -3.69 4.89 -9.55
N LYS A 135 -4.16 4.76 -8.30
CA LYS A 135 -4.71 3.50 -7.80
C LYS A 135 -5.87 3.02 -8.66
N VAL A 136 -6.75 3.92 -9.08
CA VAL A 136 -7.87 3.61 -9.98
C VAL A 136 -7.35 3.20 -11.35
N HIS A 137 -6.46 4.00 -11.94
CA HIS A 137 -5.91 3.72 -13.28
C HIS A 137 -5.18 2.37 -13.33
N ILE A 138 -4.43 2.02 -12.27
CA ILE A 138 -3.74 0.73 -12.16
C ILE A 138 -4.75 -0.42 -12.12
N VAL A 139 -5.80 -0.32 -11.31
CA VAL A 139 -6.82 -1.37 -11.16
C VAL A 139 -7.64 -1.52 -12.44
N GLU A 140 -8.07 -0.41 -13.06
CA GLU A 140 -8.80 -0.45 -14.34
C GLU A 140 -7.94 -1.08 -15.46
N ARG A 141 -6.64 -0.81 -15.50
CA ARG A 141 -5.73 -1.47 -16.44
C ARG A 141 -5.65 -2.98 -16.18
N LEU A 142 -5.56 -3.42 -14.92
CA LEU A 142 -5.56 -4.84 -14.57
C LEU A 142 -6.85 -5.53 -15.01
N ILE A 143 -7.99 -4.87 -14.84
CA ILE A 143 -9.29 -5.35 -15.35
C ILE A 143 -9.25 -5.45 -16.89
N GLY A 144 -8.73 -4.45 -17.57
CA GLY A 144 -8.52 -4.46 -19.02
C GLY A 144 -7.57 -5.57 -19.50
N ASP A 145 -6.59 -5.95 -18.68
CA ASP A 145 -5.66 -7.07 -18.93
C ASP A 145 -6.31 -8.45 -18.72
N GLY A 146 -7.58 -8.53 -18.35
CA GLY A 146 -8.37 -9.78 -18.30
C GLY A 146 -8.82 -10.21 -16.89
N PHE A 147 -8.66 -9.39 -15.85
CA PHE A 147 -9.28 -9.67 -14.57
C PHE A 147 -10.77 -9.31 -14.61
N ASP A 148 -11.62 -10.21 -14.15
CA ASP A 148 -13.06 -9.98 -14.03
C ASP A 148 -13.35 -8.95 -12.95
N ARG A 149 -14.00 -7.84 -13.32
CA ARG A 149 -14.34 -6.74 -12.43
C ARG A 149 -15.14 -7.19 -11.21
N ASP A 150 -16.08 -8.12 -11.42
CA ASP A 150 -16.91 -8.63 -10.32
C ASP A 150 -16.16 -9.55 -9.38
N ARG A 151 -14.91 -9.87 -9.69
CA ARG A 151 -13.98 -10.68 -8.89
C ARG A 151 -12.76 -9.91 -8.43
N VAL A 152 -12.86 -8.58 -8.33
CA VAL A 152 -11.87 -7.69 -7.74
C VAL A 152 -12.31 -7.29 -6.34
N VAL A 153 -11.40 -7.37 -5.36
CA VAL A 153 -11.58 -6.81 -4.03
C VAL A 153 -10.39 -5.91 -3.69
N ALA A 154 -10.67 -4.67 -3.28
CA ALA A 154 -9.67 -3.72 -2.84
C ALA A 154 -9.68 -3.58 -1.30
N TYR A 155 -8.48 -3.45 -0.72
CA TYR A 155 -8.26 -3.26 0.72
C TYR A 155 -7.53 -1.93 0.93
N GLY A 156 -7.98 -1.12 1.90
CA GLY A 156 -7.40 0.18 2.17
C GLY A 156 -7.78 0.72 3.53
N ASP A 157 -7.13 1.83 3.94
CA ASP A 157 -7.32 2.43 5.27
C ASP A 157 -7.61 3.94 5.27
N SER A 158 -7.18 4.68 4.24
CA SER A 158 -7.06 6.13 4.33
C SER A 158 -7.63 6.91 3.15
N TYR A 159 -7.37 8.20 3.11
CA TYR A 159 -7.88 9.11 2.08
C TYR A 159 -7.35 8.77 0.68
N THR A 160 -6.16 8.20 0.59
CA THR A 160 -5.55 7.79 -0.70
C THR A 160 -6.30 6.65 -1.39
N ASP A 161 -7.18 5.95 -0.66
CA ASP A 161 -8.00 4.86 -1.19
C ASP A 161 -9.41 5.32 -1.58
N LEU A 162 -9.79 6.56 -1.22
CA LEU A 162 -11.13 7.09 -1.50
C LEU A 162 -11.51 7.01 -2.98
N PRO A 163 -10.63 7.40 -3.94
CA PRO A 163 -10.97 7.28 -5.36
C PRO A 163 -11.28 5.83 -5.74
N LEU A 164 -10.45 4.87 -5.32
CA LEU A 164 -10.63 3.45 -5.62
C LEU A 164 -11.92 2.89 -4.99
N PHE A 165 -12.24 3.27 -3.75
CA PHE A 165 -13.45 2.81 -3.06
C PHE A 165 -14.76 3.40 -3.66
N ARG A 166 -14.65 4.46 -4.44
CA ARG A 166 -15.79 5.06 -5.18
C ARG A 166 -16.07 4.41 -6.53
N THR A 167 -15.24 3.50 -7.01
CA THR A 167 -15.39 2.86 -8.32
C THR A 167 -16.49 1.81 -8.40
N GLY A 168 -17.12 1.47 -7.26
CA GLY A 168 -18.14 0.41 -7.20
C GLY A 168 -17.56 -1.01 -7.10
N LEU A 169 -16.25 -1.17 -6.97
CA LEU A 169 -15.62 -2.45 -6.66
C LEU A 169 -16.00 -2.92 -5.26
N ARG A 170 -15.86 -4.22 -4.98
CA ARG A 170 -15.93 -4.72 -3.61
C ARG A 170 -14.73 -4.23 -2.83
N THR A 171 -14.96 -3.76 -1.61
CA THR A 171 -13.92 -3.12 -0.80
C THR A 171 -13.98 -3.57 0.64
N VAL A 172 -12.81 -3.71 1.26
CA VAL A 172 -12.65 -3.98 2.70
C VAL A 172 -11.84 -2.86 3.31
N ALA A 173 -12.46 -2.07 4.16
CA ALA A 173 -11.77 -1.06 4.96
C ALA A 173 -11.06 -1.76 6.13
N VAL A 174 -9.71 -1.66 6.18
CA VAL A 174 -8.85 -2.32 7.17
C VAL A 174 -8.28 -1.27 8.12
N ASN A 175 -8.69 -1.29 9.40
CA ASN A 175 -8.26 -0.31 10.41
C ASN A 175 -8.46 1.16 9.97
N ALA A 176 -9.44 1.40 9.12
CA ALA A 176 -9.57 2.58 8.30
C ALA A 176 -10.13 3.79 9.04
N THR A 177 -9.95 4.96 8.40
CA THR A 177 -10.60 6.20 8.81
C THR A 177 -12.12 6.10 8.65
N PRO A 178 -12.90 6.84 9.46
CA PRO A 178 -14.37 6.84 9.35
C PRO A 178 -14.89 7.26 7.97
N ALA A 179 -14.13 8.07 7.24
CA ALA A 179 -14.50 8.51 5.89
C ALA A 179 -14.46 7.34 4.89
N LEU A 180 -13.40 6.53 4.94
CA LEU A 180 -13.27 5.37 4.07
C LEU A 180 -14.24 4.25 4.46
N GLU A 181 -14.43 4.01 5.77
CA GLU A 181 -15.38 3.01 6.26
C GLU A 181 -16.83 3.22 5.76
N LYS A 182 -17.24 4.47 5.53
CA LYS A 182 -18.58 4.78 5.00
C LYS A 182 -18.76 4.32 3.55
N LEU A 183 -17.70 4.23 2.78
CA LEU A 183 -17.70 3.81 1.37
C LEU A 183 -17.47 2.30 1.21
N ALA A 184 -16.89 1.66 2.22
CA ALA A 184 -16.49 0.27 2.13
C ALA A 184 -17.67 -0.70 2.11
N THR A 185 -17.55 -1.77 1.33
CA THR A 185 -18.49 -2.89 1.31
C THR A 185 -18.44 -3.68 2.62
N ALA A 186 -17.24 -3.87 3.18
CA ALA A 186 -17.02 -4.49 4.48
C ALA A 186 -15.95 -3.71 5.28
N ARG A 187 -15.94 -3.92 6.59
CA ARG A 187 -15.03 -3.23 7.53
C ARG A 187 -14.37 -4.23 8.44
N TYR A 188 -13.08 -4.05 8.68
CA TYR A 188 -12.30 -4.86 9.58
C TYR A 188 -11.46 -3.95 10.50
N ARG A 189 -11.44 -4.28 11.78
CA ARG A 189 -10.53 -3.68 12.78
C ARG A 189 -9.87 -4.79 13.57
N GLY A 190 -8.55 -4.85 13.49
CA GLY A 190 -7.77 -5.89 14.14
C GLY A 190 -6.35 -5.99 13.59
N ASP A 191 -5.69 -7.09 13.92
CA ASP A 191 -4.28 -7.33 13.58
C ASP A 191 -4.02 -8.65 12.83
N ASP A 192 -5.10 -9.32 12.40
CA ASP A 192 -5.04 -10.57 11.66
C ASP A 192 -5.63 -10.42 10.25
N LEU A 193 -4.77 -10.43 9.24
CA LEU A 193 -5.21 -10.27 7.85
C LEU A 193 -6.15 -11.40 7.38
N ARG A 194 -6.10 -12.59 8.00
CA ARG A 194 -7.01 -13.70 7.64
C ARG A 194 -8.47 -13.33 7.86
N GLU A 195 -8.77 -12.52 8.88
CA GLU A 195 -10.14 -12.08 9.16
C GLU A 195 -10.64 -11.09 8.10
N ALA A 196 -9.81 -10.09 7.73
CA ALA A 196 -10.13 -9.18 6.63
C ALA A 196 -10.28 -9.92 5.30
N TYR A 197 -9.42 -10.90 5.05
CA TYR A 197 -9.49 -11.76 3.88
C TYR A 197 -10.74 -12.64 3.85
N ALA A 198 -11.15 -13.20 4.99
CA ALA A 198 -12.39 -13.99 5.09
C ALA A 198 -13.63 -13.13 4.78
N LEU A 199 -13.67 -11.88 5.27
CA LEU A 199 -14.71 -10.92 4.90
C LEU A 199 -14.75 -10.68 3.39
N ALA A 200 -13.58 -10.44 2.77
CA ALA A 200 -13.50 -10.23 1.33
C ALA A 200 -14.02 -11.45 0.53
N ARG A 201 -13.74 -12.64 0.99
CA ARG A 201 -14.25 -13.86 0.34
C ARG A 201 -15.77 -13.98 0.43
N SER A 202 -16.36 -13.65 1.59
CA SER A 202 -17.82 -13.68 1.76
C SER A 202 -18.58 -12.66 0.90
N LEU A 203 -17.89 -11.68 0.33
CA LEU A 203 -18.50 -10.71 -0.60
C LEU A 203 -18.68 -11.28 -2.02
N LEU A 204 -18.16 -12.47 -2.29
CA LEU A 204 -18.12 -13.09 -3.62
C LEU A 204 -18.98 -14.36 -3.71
N ASP A 205 -19.40 -14.85 -2.55
CA ASP A 205 -20.36 -15.95 -2.42
C ASP A 205 -21.79 -15.39 -2.54
#